data_39776e4a49c61f6e641fc4dd1f05a2b0
#
_entry.id   39776e4a49c61f6e641fc4dd1f05a2b0
#
_cell.length_a   1.000
_cell.length_b   1.000
_cell.length_c   1.000
_cell.angle_alpha   90.00
_cell.angle_beta   90.00
_cell.angle_gamma   90.00
#
_symmetry.space_group_name_H-M   'P 1'
#
loop_
_entity.id
_entity.type
_entity.pdbx_description
1 polymer ?
#
loop_
_entity_poly.entity_id
_entity_poly.type
_entity_poly.pdbx_seq_one_letter_code
_entity_poly.pdbx_strand_id
1 'polypeptide(L)'
;MLAYILRRLLLIIPTLLGILVINFVIIQAAPGGPVEQMIAKIEGFDGATSRIAGGGAEVAVAGSNYRGAQGLDPALIKEIERMYGFDKSAPERLWIMIKNYATLDFGDSFFRDAKVIDLIVEKMPVSISLGLWSTLIMYLVSIPLGIAKATRHGSQFDVWTSSAIIVGYAIPAFLFAILLIVVFAGGSYFNWFPLRGLTSNNYDELSTMGKIFDYFWHLVLPVTALVIGNFATMTLLTKNSFLDEISKQYVTTAKAKGLSNHKVLYGHVFRNAMLLVIAGFPSAFIGIFFTGSLLVEVIFSLDGLGLMSFEAAINRDYPVVFGTLFIFTLLGLVVKLIGDITYTLVDPRIDFESRKH
;
A
#
# COMPACT_ATOMS: atom_id res chain seq x y z
N MET A 1 7.55 -10.66 -26.22
CA MET A 1 7.88 -10.61 -24.77
C MET A 1 8.93 -9.56 -24.43
N LEU A 2 10.15 -9.61 -24.99
CA LEU A 2 11.17 -8.61 -24.65
C LEU A 2 10.75 -7.19 -25.03
N ALA A 3 10.22 -6.99 -26.24
CA ALA A 3 9.72 -5.69 -26.71
C ALA A 3 8.56 -5.16 -25.81
N TYR A 4 7.68 -6.03 -25.36
CA TYR A 4 6.62 -5.66 -24.42
C TYR A 4 7.18 -5.19 -23.09
N ILE A 5 8.12 -5.95 -22.49
CA ILE A 5 8.77 -5.58 -21.23
C ILE A 5 9.50 -4.25 -21.36
N LEU A 6 10.28 -4.07 -22.43
CA LEU A 6 10.99 -2.82 -22.71
C LEU A 6 10.03 -1.64 -22.86
N ARG A 7 8.92 -1.82 -23.59
CA ARG A 7 7.90 -0.78 -23.72
C ARG A 7 7.27 -0.43 -22.38
N ARG A 8 6.98 -1.42 -21.53
CA ARG A 8 6.44 -1.21 -20.17
C ARG A 8 7.42 -0.47 -19.28
N LEU A 9 8.70 -0.87 -19.31
CA LEU A 9 9.77 -0.17 -18.59
C LEU A 9 9.92 1.29 -19.06
N LEU A 10 9.87 1.51 -20.37
CA LEU A 10 9.91 2.88 -20.91
C LEU A 10 8.69 3.71 -20.50
N LEU A 11 7.51 3.11 -20.35
CA LEU A 11 6.31 3.82 -19.90
C LEU A 11 6.32 4.16 -18.39
N ILE A 12 7.18 3.54 -17.60
CA ILE A 12 7.41 3.94 -16.21
C ILE A 12 7.93 5.38 -16.14
N ILE A 13 8.84 5.75 -17.03
CA ILE A 13 9.46 7.09 -17.05
C ILE A 13 8.43 8.20 -17.22
N PRO A 14 7.58 8.24 -18.29
CA PRO A 14 6.59 9.30 -18.43
C PRO A 14 5.50 9.27 -17.33
N THR A 15 5.20 8.09 -16.76
CA THR A 15 4.26 8.00 -15.64
C THR A 15 4.84 8.67 -14.38
N LEU A 16 6.08 8.38 -14.03
CA LEU A 16 6.75 9.00 -12.89
C LEU A 16 6.96 10.50 -13.12
N LEU A 17 7.34 10.93 -14.34
CA LEU A 17 7.43 12.35 -14.69
C LEU A 17 6.09 13.05 -14.54
N GLY A 18 4.99 12.45 -14.99
CA GLY A 18 3.64 13.00 -14.80
C GLY A 18 3.29 13.21 -13.33
N ILE A 19 3.62 12.25 -12.48
CA ILE A 19 3.42 12.36 -11.03
C ILE A 19 4.28 13.46 -10.43
N LEU A 20 5.56 13.57 -10.83
CA LEU A 20 6.44 14.64 -10.37
C LEU A 20 5.92 16.02 -10.76
N VAL A 21 5.41 16.18 -11.99
CA VAL A 21 4.79 17.44 -12.43
C VAL A 21 3.56 17.77 -11.58
N ILE A 22 2.67 16.80 -11.35
CA ILE A 22 1.48 16.99 -10.52
C ILE A 22 1.88 17.35 -9.08
N ASN A 23 2.81 16.63 -8.49
CA ASN A 23 3.33 16.91 -7.15
C ASN A 23 3.93 18.31 -7.08
N PHE A 24 4.71 18.68 -8.08
CA PHE A 24 5.29 20.04 -8.18
C PHE A 24 4.21 21.11 -8.22
N VAL A 25 3.17 20.94 -9.03
CA VAL A 25 2.04 21.90 -9.11
C VAL A 25 1.32 21.99 -7.76
N ILE A 26 1.11 20.86 -7.08
CA ILE A 26 0.47 20.83 -5.76
C ILE A 26 1.32 21.62 -4.74
N ILE A 27 2.65 21.42 -4.71
CA ILE A 27 3.55 22.18 -3.82
C ILE A 27 3.43 23.69 -4.09
N GLN A 28 3.33 24.09 -5.35
CA GLN A 28 3.21 25.52 -5.71
C GLN A 28 1.87 26.12 -5.30
N ALA A 29 0.79 25.33 -5.38
CA ALA A 29 -0.58 25.78 -5.13
C ALA A 29 -1.02 25.63 -3.66
N ALA A 30 -0.36 24.75 -2.90
CA ALA A 30 -0.77 24.43 -1.52
C ALA A 30 -0.40 25.56 -0.57
N PRO A 31 -1.35 26.10 0.22
CA PRO A 31 -1.05 27.07 1.27
C PRO A 31 -0.23 26.41 2.38
N GLY A 32 0.75 27.12 2.93
CA GLY A 32 1.67 26.59 3.93
C GLY A 32 2.80 25.78 3.30
N GLY A 33 3.47 26.35 2.30
CA GLY A 33 4.63 25.78 1.64
C GLY A 33 5.84 25.57 2.56
N PRO A 34 6.95 24.99 2.03
CA PRO A 34 8.14 24.66 2.83
C PRO A 34 8.72 25.87 3.58
N VAL A 35 8.71 27.04 2.95
CA VAL A 35 9.19 28.29 3.56
C VAL A 35 8.31 28.71 4.73
N GLU A 36 6.97 28.70 4.55
CA GLU A 36 6.04 29.05 5.62
C GLU A 36 6.14 28.10 6.81
N GLN A 37 6.39 26.82 6.56
CA GLN A 37 6.54 25.81 7.62
C GLN A 37 7.85 25.99 8.39
N MET A 38 8.94 26.29 7.71
CA MET A 38 10.21 26.57 8.35
C MET A 38 10.14 27.84 9.20
N ILE A 39 9.45 28.86 8.70
CA ILE A 39 9.17 30.10 9.45
C ILE A 39 8.37 29.76 10.71
N ALA A 40 7.28 28.97 10.61
CA ALA A 40 6.47 28.57 11.75
C ALA A 40 7.26 27.71 12.76
N LYS A 41 8.18 26.88 12.32
CA LYS A 41 9.07 26.08 13.19
C LYS A 41 10.04 26.98 13.97
N ILE A 42 10.60 27.99 13.33
CA ILE A 42 11.53 28.96 13.95
C ILE A 42 10.82 29.85 14.97
N GLU A 43 9.57 30.26 14.71
CA GLU A 43 8.75 31.06 15.61
C GLU A 43 8.18 30.26 16.80
N GLY A 44 8.42 28.94 16.89
CA GLY A 44 7.89 28.07 17.94
C GLY A 44 6.39 27.83 17.83
N PHE A 45 5.79 28.18 16.71
CA PHE A 45 4.39 27.89 16.42
C PHE A 45 4.26 26.45 15.93
N ASP A 46 3.91 25.55 16.82
CA ASP A 46 3.48 24.20 16.48
C ASP A 46 2.14 24.30 15.71
N GLY A 47 2.26 24.39 14.38
CA GLY A 47 1.21 24.90 13.49
C GLY A 47 -0.06 24.05 13.37
N ALA A 48 -0.16 22.89 14.05
CA ALA A 48 -1.34 22.04 14.03
C ALA A 48 -2.36 22.44 15.13
N THR A 49 -1.92 22.85 16.29
CA THR A 49 -2.79 23.14 17.44
C THR A 49 -3.41 24.53 17.40
N SER A 50 -2.75 25.53 16.84
CA SER A 50 -3.31 26.89 16.80
C SER A 50 -4.43 27.08 15.77
N ARG A 51 -4.50 26.25 14.74
CA ARG A 51 -5.56 26.31 13.72
C ARG A 51 -6.87 25.66 14.16
N ILE A 52 -6.81 24.71 15.09
CA ILE A 52 -8.01 24.06 15.69
C ILE A 52 -8.63 24.98 16.75
N ALA A 53 -7.84 25.85 17.35
CA ALA A 53 -8.28 26.74 18.44
C ALA A 53 -9.00 28.03 17.97
N GLY A 54 -9.23 28.25 16.67
CA GLY A 54 -10.13 29.28 16.15
C GLY A 54 -9.80 30.75 16.51
N GLY A 55 -8.57 31.05 16.89
CA GLY A 55 -8.18 32.37 17.36
C GLY A 55 -7.01 32.98 16.60
N GLY A 56 -7.23 33.52 15.42
CA GLY A 56 -6.21 34.26 14.70
C GLY A 56 -6.79 35.42 13.93
N ALA A 57 -6.79 36.60 14.51
CA ALA A 57 -7.05 37.82 13.78
C ALA A 57 -6.03 37.95 12.65
N GLU A 58 -6.53 38.06 11.43
CA GLU A 58 -5.74 38.42 10.25
C GLU A 58 -5.27 39.86 10.38
N VAL A 59 -4.03 40.05 10.81
CA VAL A 59 -3.35 41.33 10.63
C VAL A 59 -2.41 41.16 9.43
N ALA A 60 -2.90 41.53 8.26
CA ALA A 60 -2.09 41.60 7.05
C ALA A 60 -1.12 42.76 7.20
N VAL A 61 0.20 42.48 7.35
CA VAL A 61 1.26 43.47 7.20
C VAL A 61 1.70 43.43 5.76
N ALA A 62 1.55 44.59 5.09
CA ALA A 62 1.97 44.79 3.74
C ALA A 62 3.51 44.65 3.63
N GLY A 63 3.98 43.62 2.92
CA GLY A 63 5.37 43.45 2.57
C GLY A 63 5.96 42.04 2.63
N SER A 64 5.37 41.07 3.28
CA SER A 64 5.84 39.67 3.22
C SER A 64 4.85 38.78 2.50
N ASN A 65 5.36 37.98 1.56
CA ASN A 65 4.55 36.99 0.80
C ASN A 65 4.14 35.78 1.66
N TYR A 66 4.60 35.68 2.92
CA TYR A 66 4.42 34.51 3.77
C TYR A 66 3.65 34.85 5.04
N ARG A 67 2.67 34.01 5.38
CA ARG A 67 1.95 34.08 6.66
C ARG A 67 2.90 33.66 7.79
N GLY A 68 2.99 34.46 8.86
CA GLY A 68 3.87 34.19 9.99
C GLY A 68 5.23 34.89 9.96
N ALA A 69 5.57 35.59 8.90
CA ALA A 69 6.87 36.31 8.79
C ALA A 69 6.95 37.60 9.60
N GLN A 70 6.03 37.86 10.50
CA GLN A 70 6.00 39.05 11.34
C GLN A 70 7.10 38.96 12.42
N GLY A 71 8.12 39.82 12.31
CA GLY A 71 9.19 39.88 13.30
C GLY A 71 10.45 39.13 12.95
N LEU A 72 10.47 38.34 11.87
CA LEU A 72 11.69 37.72 11.36
C LEU A 72 12.53 38.68 10.49
N ASP A 73 13.84 38.58 10.60
CA ASP A 73 14.76 39.31 9.76
C ASP A 73 14.52 38.93 8.27
N PRO A 74 14.28 39.92 7.37
CA PRO A 74 14.15 39.67 5.94
C PRO A 74 15.34 38.91 5.33
N ALA A 75 16.54 39.05 5.93
CA ALA A 75 17.72 38.30 5.51
C ALA A 75 17.55 36.78 5.78
N LEU A 76 16.99 36.42 6.93
CA LEU A 76 16.71 35.03 7.29
C LEU A 76 15.67 34.41 6.36
N ILE A 77 14.60 35.14 6.03
CA ILE A 77 13.57 34.68 5.09
C ILE A 77 14.17 34.37 3.73
N LYS A 78 15.02 35.27 3.21
CA LYS A 78 15.74 35.04 1.94
C LYS A 78 16.69 33.84 1.99
N GLU A 79 17.30 33.59 3.13
CA GLU A 79 18.17 32.42 3.31
C GLU A 79 17.36 31.13 3.31
N ILE A 80 16.20 31.12 3.96
CA ILE A 80 15.25 30.00 3.92
C ILE A 80 14.74 29.77 2.49
N GLU A 81 14.32 30.82 1.78
CA GLU A 81 13.95 30.74 0.37
C GLU A 81 15.05 30.12 -0.49
N ARG A 82 16.31 30.51 -0.24
CA ARG A 82 17.47 29.99 -0.97
C ARG A 82 17.76 28.52 -0.64
N MET A 83 17.64 28.12 0.63
CA MET A 83 17.82 26.74 1.05
C MET A 83 16.81 25.79 0.36
N TYR A 84 15.58 26.24 0.20
CA TYR A 84 14.52 25.46 -0.48
C TYR A 84 14.45 25.74 -1.99
N GLY A 85 15.37 26.55 -2.53
CA GLY A 85 15.45 26.86 -3.95
C GLY A 85 14.31 27.74 -4.49
N PHE A 86 13.55 28.42 -3.62
CA PHE A 86 12.48 29.34 -4.04
C PHE A 86 13.01 30.63 -4.66
N ASP A 87 14.30 30.87 -4.58
CA ASP A 87 15.01 31.90 -5.32
C ASP A 87 15.11 31.63 -6.83
N LYS A 88 14.85 30.38 -7.25
CA LYS A 88 14.93 29.92 -8.65
C LYS A 88 13.58 29.98 -9.34
N SER A 89 13.62 30.06 -10.68
CA SER A 89 12.41 29.99 -11.49
C SER A 89 11.69 28.63 -11.35
N ALA A 90 10.35 28.61 -11.53
CA ALA A 90 9.57 27.37 -11.42
C ALA A 90 10.08 26.23 -12.33
N PRO A 91 10.48 26.47 -13.60
CA PRO A 91 11.07 25.43 -14.44
C PRO A 91 12.40 24.88 -13.92
N GLU A 92 13.25 25.74 -13.35
CA GLU A 92 14.52 25.30 -12.75
C GLU A 92 14.30 24.43 -11.51
N ARG A 93 13.34 24.80 -10.67
CA ARG A 93 12.95 23.98 -9.50
C ARG A 93 12.42 22.63 -9.91
N LEU A 94 11.54 22.58 -10.91
CA LEU A 94 11.03 21.32 -11.45
C LEU A 94 12.17 20.44 -11.98
N TRP A 95 13.13 21.04 -12.71
CA TRP A 95 14.27 20.29 -13.22
C TRP A 95 15.15 19.70 -12.10
N ILE A 96 15.42 20.51 -11.06
CA ILE A 96 16.16 20.04 -9.86
C ILE A 96 15.39 18.89 -9.20
N MET A 97 14.08 19.03 -9.02
CA MET A 97 13.24 17.98 -8.45
C MET A 97 13.33 16.70 -9.28
N ILE A 98 13.20 16.76 -10.59
CA ILE A 98 13.31 15.59 -11.48
C ILE A 98 14.68 14.93 -11.33
N LYS A 99 15.75 15.69 -11.31
CA LYS A 99 17.12 15.18 -11.16
C LYS A 99 17.31 14.48 -9.81
N ASN A 100 16.87 15.09 -8.73
CA ASN A 100 16.99 14.53 -7.38
C ASN A 100 16.17 13.25 -7.23
N TYR A 101 14.93 13.25 -7.70
CA TYR A 101 14.08 12.07 -7.64
C TYR A 101 14.58 10.90 -8.54
N ALA A 102 15.26 11.21 -9.64
CA ALA A 102 15.91 10.18 -10.47
C ALA A 102 17.07 9.50 -9.73
N THR A 103 17.67 10.13 -8.73
CA THR A 103 18.71 9.57 -7.86
C THR A 103 18.17 9.14 -6.49
N LEU A 104 16.84 9.09 -6.32
CA LEU A 104 16.15 8.77 -5.07
C LEU A 104 16.51 9.72 -3.91
N ASP A 105 16.91 10.93 -4.23
CA ASP A 105 17.11 12.01 -3.27
C ASP A 105 15.80 12.82 -3.16
N PHE A 106 15.03 12.56 -2.12
CA PHE A 106 13.76 13.26 -1.84
C PHE A 106 13.92 14.44 -0.90
N GLY A 107 15.17 14.74 -0.48
CA GLY A 107 15.48 15.75 0.52
C GLY A 107 15.27 15.25 1.96
N ASP A 108 15.27 16.20 2.88
CA ASP A 108 15.10 15.95 4.31
C ASP A 108 13.66 16.19 4.74
N SER A 109 13.19 15.42 5.73
CA SER A 109 11.90 15.64 6.38
C SER A 109 11.91 16.97 7.12
N PHE A 110 10.82 17.73 7.05
CA PHE A 110 10.70 18.99 7.80
C PHE A 110 10.56 18.78 9.31
N PHE A 111 10.14 17.59 9.76
CA PHE A 111 9.82 17.31 11.15
C PHE A 111 10.71 16.26 11.81
N ARG A 112 11.44 15.45 11.04
CA ARG A 112 12.13 14.26 11.57
C ARG A 112 13.64 14.29 11.48
N ASP A 113 14.29 15.42 11.19
CA ASP A 113 15.76 15.58 11.09
C ASP A 113 16.49 14.37 10.42
N ALA A 114 15.88 13.80 9.39
CA ALA A 114 16.35 12.62 8.68
C ALA A 114 16.01 12.72 7.18
N LYS A 115 16.81 12.07 6.34
CA LYS A 115 16.50 11.96 4.91
C LYS A 115 15.24 11.14 4.68
N VAL A 116 14.42 11.59 3.75
CA VAL A 116 13.15 10.90 3.43
C VAL A 116 13.40 9.46 2.98
N ILE A 117 14.45 9.21 2.20
CA ILE A 117 14.78 7.84 1.76
C ILE A 117 15.11 6.92 2.93
N ASP A 118 15.84 7.41 3.94
CA ASP A 118 16.20 6.62 5.12
C ASP A 118 14.95 6.29 5.94
N LEU A 119 14.03 7.26 6.11
CA LEU A 119 12.73 7.03 6.75
C LEU A 119 11.90 5.98 6.01
N ILE A 120 11.86 6.06 4.68
CA ILE A 120 11.14 5.07 3.86
C ILE A 120 11.72 3.68 4.05
N VAL A 121 13.05 3.54 3.98
CA VAL A 121 13.73 2.24 4.15
C VAL A 121 13.52 1.68 5.56
N GLU A 122 13.56 2.51 6.59
CA GLU A 122 13.33 2.12 7.99
C GLU A 122 11.90 1.57 8.20
N LYS A 123 10.88 2.20 7.59
CA LYS A 123 9.45 1.81 7.77
C LYS A 123 8.99 0.72 6.80
N MET A 124 9.74 0.50 5.72
CA MET A 124 9.43 -0.48 4.67
C MET A 124 9.24 -1.91 5.18
N PRO A 125 10.05 -2.46 6.10
CA PRO A 125 9.88 -3.83 6.60
C PRO A 125 8.50 -4.10 7.18
N VAL A 126 7.91 -3.15 7.90
CA VAL A 126 6.55 -3.28 8.47
C VAL A 126 5.51 -3.43 7.36
N SER A 127 5.49 -2.48 6.43
CA SER A 127 4.50 -2.49 5.35
C SER A 127 4.68 -3.67 4.39
N ILE A 128 5.93 -4.07 4.09
CA ILE A 128 6.21 -5.28 3.30
C ILE A 128 5.71 -6.52 4.03
N SER A 129 5.97 -6.65 5.32
CA SER A 129 5.51 -7.78 6.13
C SER A 129 3.99 -7.91 6.11
N LEU A 130 3.28 -6.81 6.37
CA LEU A 130 1.82 -6.79 6.35
C LEU A 130 1.28 -7.12 4.95
N GLY A 131 1.77 -6.45 3.91
CA GLY A 131 1.31 -6.65 2.54
C GLY A 131 1.59 -8.05 2.01
N LEU A 132 2.82 -8.55 2.22
CA LEU A 132 3.25 -9.86 1.73
C LEU A 132 2.47 -11.00 2.43
N TRP A 133 2.46 -11.03 3.76
CA TRP A 133 1.82 -12.12 4.50
C TRP A 133 0.30 -12.10 4.36
N SER A 134 -0.31 -10.92 4.36
CA SER A 134 -1.76 -10.81 4.13
C SER A 134 -2.15 -11.29 2.75
N THR A 135 -1.41 -10.89 1.70
CA THR A 135 -1.67 -11.35 0.34
C THR A 135 -1.43 -12.86 0.22
N LEU A 136 -0.31 -13.37 0.72
CA LEU A 136 0.02 -14.80 0.66
C LEU A 136 -1.05 -15.66 1.36
N ILE A 137 -1.42 -15.31 2.59
CA ILE A 137 -2.43 -16.07 3.36
C ILE A 137 -3.80 -15.97 2.68
N MET A 138 -4.18 -14.77 2.20
CA MET A 138 -5.42 -14.58 1.46
C MET A 138 -5.49 -15.54 0.27
N TYR A 139 -4.44 -15.62 -0.56
CA TYR A 139 -4.41 -16.50 -1.73
C TYR A 139 -4.39 -17.98 -1.33
N LEU A 140 -3.55 -18.35 -0.36
CA LEU A 140 -3.41 -19.75 0.11
C LEU A 140 -4.72 -20.31 0.68
N VAL A 141 -5.55 -19.47 1.29
CA VAL A 141 -6.81 -19.91 1.90
C VAL A 141 -7.99 -19.75 0.93
N SER A 142 -8.08 -18.58 0.24
CA SER A 142 -9.22 -18.28 -0.64
C SER A 142 -9.27 -19.17 -1.87
N ILE A 143 -8.13 -19.51 -2.48
CA ILE A 143 -8.10 -20.33 -3.70
C ILE A 143 -8.61 -21.74 -3.44
N PRO A 144 -8.06 -22.53 -2.49
CA PRO A 144 -8.59 -23.87 -2.21
C PRO A 144 -10.06 -23.84 -1.78
N LEU A 145 -10.44 -22.85 -0.96
CA LEU A 145 -11.83 -22.72 -0.54
C LEU A 145 -12.76 -22.39 -1.73
N GLY A 146 -12.37 -21.48 -2.61
CA GLY A 146 -13.13 -21.13 -3.82
C GLY A 146 -13.30 -22.33 -4.75
N ILE A 147 -12.25 -23.13 -4.97
CA ILE A 147 -12.30 -24.38 -5.74
C ILE A 147 -13.24 -25.39 -5.09
N ALA A 148 -13.12 -25.59 -3.76
CA ALA A 148 -14.00 -26.51 -3.04
C ALA A 148 -15.47 -26.08 -3.11
N LYS A 149 -15.75 -24.77 -3.08
CA LYS A 149 -17.10 -24.21 -3.24
C LYS A 149 -17.63 -24.38 -4.68
N ALA A 150 -16.79 -24.19 -5.69
CA ALA A 150 -17.16 -24.39 -7.10
C ALA A 150 -17.52 -25.86 -7.39
N THR A 151 -16.71 -26.79 -6.90
CA THR A 151 -16.93 -28.24 -7.11
C THR A 151 -18.10 -28.77 -6.33
N ARG A 152 -18.56 -28.09 -5.27
CA ARG A 152 -19.71 -28.46 -4.43
C ARG A 152 -20.80 -27.39 -4.49
N HIS A 153 -20.94 -26.73 -5.62
CA HIS A 153 -21.89 -25.64 -5.81
C HIS A 153 -23.33 -26.07 -5.44
N GLY A 154 -24.03 -25.20 -4.70
CA GLY A 154 -25.38 -25.46 -4.19
C GLY A 154 -25.47 -26.42 -3.01
N SER A 155 -24.38 -27.02 -2.54
CA SER A 155 -24.35 -27.84 -1.34
C SER A 155 -24.45 -27.03 -0.05
N GLN A 156 -24.78 -27.71 1.06
CA GLN A 156 -24.79 -27.10 2.39
C GLN A 156 -23.43 -26.46 2.73
N PHE A 157 -22.32 -27.08 2.33
CA PHE A 157 -20.97 -26.52 2.49
C PHE A 157 -20.83 -25.18 1.78
N ASP A 158 -21.29 -25.08 0.53
CA ASP A 158 -21.22 -23.83 -0.24
C ASP A 158 -22.09 -22.74 0.39
N VAL A 159 -23.29 -23.07 0.84
CA VAL A 159 -24.22 -22.12 1.48
C VAL A 159 -23.63 -21.58 2.79
N TRP A 160 -23.25 -22.47 3.73
CA TRP A 160 -22.73 -22.06 5.04
C TRP A 160 -21.43 -21.28 4.94
N THR A 161 -20.49 -21.73 4.10
CA THR A 161 -19.25 -20.98 3.90
C THR A 161 -19.47 -19.64 3.22
N SER A 162 -20.45 -19.53 2.28
CA SER A 162 -20.82 -18.23 1.70
C SER A 162 -21.38 -17.28 2.75
N SER A 163 -22.29 -17.77 3.61
CA SER A 163 -22.86 -16.97 4.69
C SER A 163 -21.79 -16.47 5.66
N ALA A 164 -20.87 -17.35 6.08
CA ALA A 164 -19.76 -16.97 6.97
C ALA A 164 -18.84 -15.92 6.33
N ILE A 165 -18.50 -16.09 5.04
CA ILE A 165 -17.67 -15.16 4.28
C ILE A 165 -18.34 -13.79 4.14
N ILE A 166 -19.65 -13.76 3.85
CA ILE A 166 -20.43 -12.52 3.71
C ILE A 166 -20.50 -11.77 5.04
N VAL A 167 -20.73 -12.48 6.15
CA VAL A 167 -20.73 -11.88 7.50
C VAL A 167 -19.35 -11.29 7.81
N GLY A 168 -18.27 -12.03 7.55
CA GLY A 168 -16.91 -11.52 7.74
C GLY A 168 -16.60 -10.28 6.87
N TYR A 169 -17.08 -10.27 5.64
CA TYR A 169 -16.91 -9.13 4.72
C TYR A 169 -17.69 -7.88 5.15
N ALA A 170 -18.84 -8.06 5.81
CA ALA A 170 -19.65 -6.94 6.28
C ALA A 170 -18.99 -6.17 7.44
N ILE A 171 -18.03 -6.77 8.14
CA ILE A 171 -17.32 -6.12 9.24
C ILE A 171 -16.14 -5.32 8.67
N PRO A 172 -16.08 -3.99 8.86
CA PRO A 172 -14.90 -3.22 8.46
C PRO A 172 -13.62 -3.74 9.12
N ALA A 173 -12.54 -3.88 8.35
CA ALA A 173 -11.28 -4.49 8.80
C ALA A 173 -10.74 -3.83 10.07
N PHE A 174 -10.85 -2.50 10.21
CA PHE A 174 -10.39 -1.79 11.38
C PHE A 174 -11.22 -2.11 12.65
N LEU A 175 -12.55 -2.28 12.52
CA LEU A 175 -13.39 -2.70 13.66
C LEU A 175 -13.06 -4.14 14.06
N PHE A 176 -12.79 -4.99 13.08
CA PHE A 176 -12.35 -6.35 13.35
C PHE A 176 -10.98 -6.38 14.04
N ALA A 177 -10.05 -5.49 13.63
CA ALA A 177 -8.75 -5.32 14.29
C ALA A 177 -8.91 -4.93 15.78
N ILE A 178 -9.79 -3.98 16.08
CA ILE A 178 -10.10 -3.57 17.47
C ILE A 178 -10.70 -4.74 18.26
N LEU A 179 -11.64 -5.48 17.65
CA LEU A 179 -12.22 -6.67 18.27
C LEU A 179 -11.14 -7.71 18.62
N LEU A 180 -10.22 -7.98 17.68
CA LEU A 180 -9.12 -8.93 17.90
C LEU A 180 -8.21 -8.50 19.06
N ILE A 181 -7.86 -7.22 19.14
CA ILE A 181 -7.07 -6.69 20.27
C ILE A 181 -7.80 -6.85 21.59
N VAL A 182 -9.05 -6.42 21.67
CA VAL A 182 -9.83 -6.47 22.90
C VAL A 182 -9.99 -7.90 23.39
N VAL A 183 -10.22 -8.84 22.48
CA VAL A 183 -10.45 -10.25 22.85
C VAL A 183 -9.15 -10.97 23.15
N PHE A 184 -8.08 -10.76 22.34
CA PHE A 184 -6.91 -11.64 22.36
C PHE A 184 -5.59 -10.99 22.84
N ALA A 185 -5.51 -9.66 22.93
CA ALA A 185 -4.28 -8.95 23.30
C ALA A 185 -4.44 -7.89 24.40
N GLY A 186 -5.67 -7.42 24.65
CA GLY A 186 -5.93 -6.32 25.57
C GLY A 186 -5.95 -6.68 27.06
N GLY A 187 -5.77 -7.96 27.43
CA GLY A 187 -5.80 -8.44 28.81
C GLY A 187 -7.20 -8.46 29.47
N SER A 188 -8.26 -7.99 28.76
CA SER A 188 -9.64 -7.99 29.28
C SER A 188 -10.28 -9.38 29.24
N TYR A 189 -9.96 -10.20 28.23
CA TYR A 189 -10.45 -11.57 28.08
C TYR A 189 -9.29 -12.56 27.99
N PHE A 190 -8.55 -12.55 26.89
CA PHE A 190 -7.38 -13.39 26.68
C PHE A 190 -6.15 -12.51 26.47
N ASN A 191 -4.99 -12.99 26.89
CA ASN A 191 -3.71 -12.32 26.66
C ASN A 191 -2.77 -13.30 25.91
N TRP A 192 -3.21 -13.70 24.70
CA TRP A 192 -2.50 -14.69 23.91
C TRP A 192 -1.51 -14.06 22.95
N PHE A 193 -1.80 -12.88 22.43
CA PHE A 193 -1.01 -12.22 21.40
C PHE A 193 -0.46 -10.87 21.87
N PRO A 194 0.65 -10.42 21.28
CA PRO A 194 1.20 -9.10 21.55
C PRO A 194 0.22 -8.00 21.15
N LEU A 195 0.21 -6.93 21.94
CA LEU A 195 -0.66 -5.77 21.69
C LEU A 195 -0.10 -4.85 20.61
N ARG A 196 1.23 -4.70 20.52
CA ARG A 196 1.90 -3.65 19.74
C ARG A 196 3.20 -4.14 19.10
N GLY A 197 3.58 -3.47 18.01
CA GLY A 197 4.87 -3.65 17.37
C GLY A 197 4.96 -4.86 16.46
N LEU A 198 6.01 -4.90 15.67
CA LEU A 198 6.31 -6.01 14.76
C LEU A 198 7.10 -7.12 15.47
N THR A 199 7.76 -6.78 16.55
CA THR A 199 8.62 -7.67 17.36
C THR A 199 8.59 -7.23 18.83
N SER A 200 8.99 -8.13 19.73
CA SER A 200 9.10 -7.86 21.17
C SER A 200 10.28 -6.94 21.48
N ASN A 201 10.24 -6.25 22.62
CA ASN A 201 11.31 -5.33 23.06
C ASN A 201 12.66 -6.05 23.29
N ASN A 202 12.64 -7.35 23.61
CA ASN A 202 13.83 -8.17 23.81
C ASN A 202 14.20 -9.01 22.58
N TYR A 203 13.70 -8.60 21.38
CA TYR A 203 13.91 -9.35 20.14
C TYR A 203 15.38 -9.67 19.85
N ASP A 204 16.29 -8.72 20.10
CA ASP A 204 17.71 -8.89 19.81
C ASP A 204 18.38 -9.96 20.70
N GLU A 205 17.84 -10.21 21.88
CA GLU A 205 18.31 -11.21 22.85
C GLU A 205 17.81 -12.62 22.53
N LEU A 206 16.81 -12.75 21.64
CA LEU A 206 16.23 -14.03 21.30
C LEU A 206 17.16 -14.87 20.41
N SER A 207 17.06 -16.19 20.56
CA SER A 207 17.67 -17.13 19.62
C SER A 207 17.09 -16.95 18.21
N THR A 208 17.78 -17.41 17.17
CA THR A 208 17.30 -17.30 15.79
C THR A 208 15.87 -17.86 15.60
N MET A 209 15.59 -19.02 16.20
CA MET A 209 14.25 -19.63 16.17
C MET A 209 13.24 -18.80 16.97
N GLY A 210 13.67 -18.23 18.10
CA GLY A 210 12.88 -17.31 18.91
C GLY A 210 12.49 -16.05 18.13
N LYS A 211 13.43 -15.46 17.39
CA LYS A 211 13.19 -14.28 16.53
C LYS A 211 12.16 -14.57 15.45
N ILE A 212 12.25 -15.74 14.80
CA ILE A 212 11.27 -16.14 13.77
C ILE A 212 9.89 -16.32 14.39
N PHE A 213 9.80 -17.01 15.52
CA PHE A 213 8.53 -17.23 16.21
C PHE A 213 7.91 -15.91 16.69
N ASP A 214 8.70 -15.05 17.32
CA ASP A 214 8.26 -13.73 17.82
C ASP A 214 7.70 -12.87 16.70
N TYR A 215 8.42 -12.78 15.58
CA TYR A 215 7.96 -12.04 14.41
C TYR A 215 6.61 -12.54 13.89
N PHE A 216 6.45 -13.84 13.67
CA PHE A 216 5.16 -14.39 13.20
C PHE A 216 4.06 -14.23 14.24
N TRP A 217 4.39 -14.31 15.53
CA TRP A 217 3.43 -14.15 16.60
C TRP A 217 2.83 -12.75 16.66
N HIS A 218 3.64 -11.73 16.40
CA HIS A 218 3.19 -10.34 16.28
C HIS A 218 2.33 -10.10 15.03
N LEU A 219 2.55 -10.83 13.97
CA LEU A 219 1.80 -10.70 12.72
C LEU A 219 0.42 -11.36 12.73
N VAL A 220 0.13 -12.29 13.65
CA VAL A 220 -1.12 -13.07 13.63
C VAL A 220 -2.35 -12.16 13.59
N LEU A 221 -2.50 -11.25 14.54
CA LEU A 221 -3.68 -10.40 14.64
C LEU A 221 -3.77 -9.35 13.51
N PRO A 222 -2.70 -8.57 13.22
CA PRO A 222 -2.73 -7.58 12.13
C PRO A 222 -3.04 -8.20 10.77
N VAL A 223 -2.38 -9.32 10.44
CA VAL A 223 -2.58 -10.01 9.17
C VAL A 223 -4.00 -10.59 9.09
N THR A 224 -4.51 -11.18 10.18
CA THR A 224 -5.90 -11.69 10.22
C THR A 224 -6.91 -10.58 9.96
N ALA A 225 -6.69 -9.38 10.53
CA ALA A 225 -7.55 -8.22 10.29
C ALA A 225 -7.53 -7.75 8.84
N LEU A 226 -6.35 -7.73 8.19
CA LEU A 226 -6.21 -7.36 6.79
C LEU A 226 -6.80 -8.39 5.83
N VAL A 227 -6.62 -9.67 6.14
CA VAL A 227 -7.10 -10.77 5.29
C VAL A 227 -8.61 -10.82 5.23
N ILE A 228 -9.31 -10.64 6.35
CA ILE A 228 -10.77 -10.83 6.41
C ILE A 228 -11.53 -9.90 5.45
N GLY A 229 -11.05 -8.67 5.28
CA GLY A 229 -11.66 -7.69 4.39
C GLY A 229 -11.59 -8.05 2.90
N ASN A 230 -10.54 -8.76 2.48
CA ASN A 230 -10.30 -9.12 1.08
C ASN A 230 -10.60 -10.59 0.76
N PHE A 231 -10.73 -11.41 1.79
CA PHE A 231 -10.93 -12.86 1.71
C PHE A 231 -12.20 -13.24 0.94
N ALA A 232 -13.29 -12.53 1.20
CA ALA A 232 -14.58 -12.77 0.56
C ALA A 232 -14.50 -12.56 -0.96
N THR A 233 -13.96 -11.43 -1.39
CA THR A 233 -13.82 -11.08 -2.81
C THR A 233 -13.00 -12.12 -3.54
N MET A 234 -11.84 -12.50 -2.99
CA MET A 234 -10.95 -13.48 -3.62
C MET A 234 -11.58 -14.89 -3.67
N THR A 235 -12.24 -15.32 -2.60
CA THR A 235 -12.90 -16.63 -2.56
C THR A 235 -14.04 -16.71 -3.56
N LEU A 236 -14.89 -15.66 -3.66
CA LEU A 236 -16.00 -15.62 -4.61
C LEU A 236 -15.49 -15.47 -6.05
N LEU A 237 -14.44 -14.67 -6.29
CA LEU A 237 -13.80 -14.57 -7.60
C LEU A 237 -13.30 -15.96 -8.06
N THR A 238 -12.57 -16.65 -7.20
CA THR A 238 -12.07 -18.00 -7.50
C THR A 238 -13.23 -18.98 -7.75
N LYS A 239 -14.25 -18.99 -6.88
CA LYS A 239 -15.44 -19.83 -7.07
C LYS A 239 -16.09 -19.60 -8.43
N ASN A 240 -16.38 -18.34 -8.78
CA ASN A 240 -17.08 -18.01 -10.02
C ASN A 240 -16.23 -18.36 -11.25
N SER A 241 -14.94 -18.04 -11.23
CA SER A 241 -14.01 -18.38 -12.31
C SER A 241 -13.95 -19.91 -12.56
N PHE A 242 -13.95 -20.70 -11.49
CA PHE A 242 -13.99 -22.17 -11.62
C PHE A 242 -15.36 -22.68 -12.08
N LEU A 243 -16.47 -22.11 -11.65
CA LEU A 243 -17.81 -22.48 -12.11
C LEU A 243 -17.96 -22.24 -13.61
N ASP A 244 -17.52 -21.08 -14.11
CA ASP A 244 -17.56 -20.73 -15.51
C ASP A 244 -16.73 -21.71 -16.35
N GLU A 245 -15.54 -22.09 -15.88
CA GLU A 245 -14.70 -23.04 -16.61
C GLU A 245 -15.18 -24.48 -16.54
N ILE A 246 -15.73 -24.94 -15.42
CA ILE A 246 -16.26 -26.31 -15.26
C ILE A 246 -17.46 -26.55 -16.20
N SER A 247 -18.21 -25.52 -16.56
CA SER A 247 -19.38 -25.62 -17.45
C SER A 247 -19.03 -25.73 -18.93
N LYS A 248 -17.77 -25.52 -19.34
CA LYS A 248 -17.36 -25.48 -20.74
C LYS A 248 -17.30 -26.87 -21.39
N GLN A 249 -17.52 -26.91 -22.71
CA GLN A 249 -17.62 -28.18 -23.50
C GLN A 249 -16.34 -29.00 -23.47
N TYR A 250 -15.14 -28.39 -23.37
CA TYR A 250 -13.89 -29.15 -23.27
C TYR A 250 -13.82 -30.01 -22.01
N VAL A 251 -14.46 -29.58 -20.91
CA VAL A 251 -14.56 -30.35 -19.66
C VAL A 251 -15.41 -31.58 -19.86
N THR A 252 -16.55 -31.43 -20.54
CA THR A 252 -17.45 -32.58 -20.89
C THR A 252 -16.70 -33.56 -21.79
N THR A 253 -15.94 -33.06 -22.77
CA THR A 253 -15.12 -33.89 -23.66
C THR A 253 -14.04 -34.66 -22.90
N ALA A 254 -13.36 -34.01 -21.95
CA ALA A 254 -12.37 -34.65 -21.11
C ALA A 254 -12.94 -35.77 -20.24
N LYS A 255 -14.14 -35.54 -19.64
CA LYS A 255 -14.87 -36.56 -18.89
C LYS A 255 -15.31 -37.72 -19.77
N ALA A 256 -15.84 -37.45 -20.97
CA ALA A 256 -16.23 -38.47 -21.93
C ALA A 256 -15.06 -39.39 -22.38
N LYS A 257 -13.82 -38.85 -22.37
CA LYS A 257 -12.59 -39.61 -22.59
C LYS A 257 -12.13 -40.44 -21.38
N GLY A 258 -12.91 -40.51 -20.32
CA GLY A 258 -12.63 -41.31 -19.12
C GLY A 258 -11.66 -40.70 -18.12
N LEU A 259 -11.34 -39.39 -18.22
CA LEU A 259 -10.50 -38.73 -17.23
C LEU A 259 -11.25 -38.55 -15.90
N SER A 260 -10.57 -38.86 -14.78
CA SER A 260 -11.13 -38.64 -13.46
C SER A 260 -11.40 -37.14 -13.19
N ASN A 261 -12.40 -36.85 -12.36
CA ASN A 261 -12.76 -35.47 -12.00
C ASN A 261 -11.54 -34.65 -11.49
N HIS A 262 -10.62 -35.27 -10.74
CA HIS A 262 -9.42 -34.61 -10.25
C HIS A 262 -8.48 -34.24 -11.41
N LYS A 263 -8.24 -35.16 -12.36
CA LYS A 263 -7.41 -34.88 -13.54
C LYS A 263 -8.04 -33.81 -14.44
N VAL A 264 -9.36 -33.81 -14.60
CA VAL A 264 -10.08 -32.77 -15.34
C VAL A 264 -9.94 -31.42 -14.65
N LEU A 265 -10.18 -31.38 -13.32
CA LEU A 265 -10.13 -30.13 -12.55
C LEU A 265 -8.73 -29.51 -12.57
N TYR A 266 -7.71 -30.24 -12.14
CA TYR A 266 -6.36 -29.71 -11.99
C TYR A 266 -5.53 -29.71 -13.28
N GLY A 267 -5.80 -30.62 -14.22
CA GLY A 267 -5.09 -30.70 -15.49
C GLY A 267 -5.65 -29.78 -16.59
N HIS A 268 -6.95 -29.47 -16.56
CA HIS A 268 -7.60 -28.71 -17.65
C HIS A 268 -8.28 -27.44 -17.17
N VAL A 269 -9.08 -27.49 -16.10
CA VAL A 269 -9.88 -26.35 -15.61
C VAL A 269 -9.00 -25.34 -14.87
N PHE A 270 -8.13 -25.82 -13.97
CA PHE A 270 -7.34 -24.98 -13.06
C PHE A 270 -6.56 -23.90 -13.80
N ARG A 271 -5.85 -24.25 -14.86
CA ARG A 271 -5.04 -23.30 -15.60
C ARG A 271 -5.87 -22.15 -16.17
N ASN A 272 -7.01 -22.43 -16.77
CA ASN A 272 -7.87 -21.40 -17.37
C ASN A 272 -8.60 -20.58 -16.29
N ALA A 273 -9.14 -21.23 -15.26
CA ALA A 273 -9.82 -20.56 -14.17
C ALA A 273 -8.91 -19.63 -13.36
N MET A 274 -7.63 -19.99 -13.20
CA MET A 274 -6.66 -19.20 -12.45
C MET A 274 -6.18 -17.94 -13.18
N LEU A 275 -6.42 -17.81 -14.48
CA LEU A 275 -5.98 -16.62 -15.23
C LEU A 275 -6.52 -15.33 -14.65
N LEU A 276 -7.81 -15.30 -14.30
CA LEU A 276 -8.45 -14.13 -13.71
C LEU A 276 -7.89 -13.82 -12.30
N VAL A 277 -7.63 -14.87 -11.52
CA VAL A 277 -7.06 -14.76 -10.17
C VAL A 277 -5.64 -14.22 -10.21
N ILE A 278 -4.81 -14.72 -11.16
CA ILE A 278 -3.43 -14.26 -11.36
C ILE A 278 -3.41 -12.82 -11.87
N ALA A 279 -4.29 -12.45 -12.80
CA ALA A 279 -4.39 -11.08 -13.30
C ALA A 279 -4.77 -10.07 -12.21
N GLY A 280 -5.54 -10.50 -11.19
CA GLY A 280 -5.91 -9.69 -10.03
C GLY A 280 -4.81 -9.49 -8.98
N PHE A 281 -3.74 -10.33 -9.00
CA PHE A 281 -2.69 -10.31 -7.98
C PHE A 281 -2.02 -8.94 -7.77
N PRO A 282 -1.56 -8.22 -8.81
CA PRO A 282 -0.91 -6.93 -8.62
C PRO A 282 -1.81 -5.93 -7.93
N SER A 283 -3.09 -5.88 -8.30
CA SER A 283 -4.06 -4.96 -7.71
C SER A 283 -4.37 -5.32 -6.25
N ALA A 284 -4.49 -6.61 -5.93
CA ALA A 284 -4.72 -7.08 -4.58
C ALA A 284 -3.52 -6.77 -3.67
N PHE A 285 -2.30 -7.04 -4.14
CA PHE A 285 -1.07 -6.75 -3.40
C PHE A 285 -0.91 -5.25 -3.14
N ILE A 286 -1.05 -4.41 -4.17
CA ILE A 286 -0.96 -2.95 -4.05
C ILE A 286 -2.04 -2.43 -3.10
N GLY A 287 -3.28 -2.94 -3.20
CA GLY A 287 -4.39 -2.55 -2.35
C GLY A 287 -4.12 -2.81 -0.87
N ILE A 288 -3.58 -3.97 -0.52
CA ILE A 288 -3.24 -4.30 0.87
C ILE A 288 -2.03 -3.49 1.34
N PHE A 289 -1.02 -3.37 0.49
CA PHE A 289 0.24 -2.69 0.82
C PHE A 289 0.06 -1.20 1.11
N PHE A 290 -0.79 -0.50 0.34
CA PHE A 290 -0.88 0.97 0.41
C PHE A 290 -2.13 1.51 1.09
N THR A 291 -3.27 0.86 0.91
CA THR A 291 -4.55 1.39 1.40
C THR A 291 -5.13 0.62 2.58
N GLY A 292 -4.82 -0.66 2.69
CA GLY A 292 -5.40 -1.53 3.73
C GLY A 292 -4.69 -1.45 5.07
N SER A 293 -3.43 -0.97 5.10
CA SER A 293 -2.60 -1.09 6.31
C SER A 293 -2.68 0.08 7.27
N LEU A 294 -2.99 1.31 6.83
CA LEU A 294 -2.95 2.50 7.67
C LEU A 294 -3.68 2.35 9.01
N LEU A 295 -4.97 2.02 8.97
CA LEU A 295 -5.75 1.90 10.22
C LEU A 295 -5.28 0.73 11.09
N VAL A 296 -4.83 -0.36 10.45
CA VAL A 296 -4.26 -1.51 11.14
C VAL A 296 -2.91 -1.13 11.75
N GLU A 297 -2.05 -0.40 11.03
CA GLU A 297 -0.80 0.15 11.56
C GLU A 297 -1.03 1.02 12.80
N VAL A 298 -2.03 1.91 12.75
CA VAL A 298 -2.40 2.75 13.92
C VAL A 298 -2.88 1.90 15.09
N ILE A 299 -3.79 0.95 14.85
CA ILE A 299 -4.44 0.14 15.90
C ILE A 299 -3.41 -0.77 16.61
N PHE A 300 -2.51 -1.39 15.86
CA PHE A 300 -1.47 -2.27 16.41
C PHE A 300 -0.16 -1.53 16.73
N SER A 301 -0.14 -0.20 16.63
CA SER A 301 1.05 0.64 16.81
C SER A 301 2.25 0.14 15.99
N LEU A 302 2.00 -0.18 14.73
CA LEU A 302 2.99 -0.59 13.76
C LEU A 302 3.47 0.65 13.03
N ASP A 303 4.77 0.93 13.10
CA ASP A 303 5.36 2.11 12.47
C ASP A 303 5.74 1.82 11.01
N GLY A 304 4.71 1.76 10.16
CA GLY A 304 4.83 1.47 8.74
C GLY A 304 4.74 2.70 7.84
N LEU A 305 4.85 2.46 6.52
CA LEU A 305 4.80 3.50 5.50
C LEU A 305 3.42 4.17 5.41
N GLY A 306 2.35 3.44 5.70
CA GLY A 306 0.99 3.97 5.71
C GLY A 306 0.80 5.03 6.79
N LEU A 307 1.21 4.71 8.02
CA LEU A 307 1.16 5.64 9.16
C LEU A 307 2.06 6.86 8.91
N MET A 308 3.31 6.63 8.47
CA MET A 308 4.26 7.70 8.16
C MET A 308 3.71 8.66 7.10
N SER A 309 3.12 8.13 6.01
CA SER A 309 2.55 8.95 4.94
C SER A 309 1.35 9.77 5.40
N PHE A 310 0.51 9.21 6.26
CA PHE A 310 -0.64 9.88 6.84
C PHE A 310 -0.21 11.01 7.78
N GLU A 311 0.72 10.76 8.69
CA GLU A 311 1.28 11.78 9.59
C GLU A 311 1.95 12.90 8.79
N ALA A 312 2.73 12.55 7.76
CA ALA A 312 3.35 13.53 6.88
C ALA A 312 2.32 14.40 6.16
N ALA A 313 1.20 13.81 5.71
CA ALA A 313 0.13 14.56 5.06
C ALA A 313 -0.56 15.55 6.02
N ILE A 314 -0.86 15.12 7.25
CA ILE A 314 -1.45 16.00 8.29
C ILE A 314 -0.49 17.12 8.66
N ASN A 315 0.78 16.80 8.86
CA ASN A 315 1.82 17.75 9.24
C ASN A 315 2.34 18.57 8.05
N ARG A 316 1.89 18.29 6.82
CA ARG A 316 2.35 18.93 5.58
C ARG A 316 3.86 18.78 5.35
N ASP A 317 4.41 17.63 5.73
CA ASP A 317 5.78 17.25 5.42
C ASP A 317 5.87 16.83 3.95
N TYR A 318 5.89 17.82 3.07
CA TYR A 318 5.84 17.62 1.62
C TYR A 318 6.94 16.70 1.08
N PRO A 319 8.21 16.79 1.52
CA PRO A 319 9.24 15.87 1.07
C PRO A 319 8.88 14.41 1.35
N VAL A 320 8.37 14.10 2.55
CA VAL A 320 7.91 12.75 2.91
C VAL A 320 6.69 12.33 2.11
N VAL A 321 5.67 13.21 1.98
CA VAL A 321 4.45 12.90 1.21
C VAL A 321 4.79 12.54 -0.24
N PHE A 322 5.58 13.37 -0.91
CA PHE A 322 5.86 13.16 -2.34
C PHE A 322 6.92 12.10 -2.58
N GLY A 323 7.89 11.94 -1.67
CA GLY A 323 8.84 10.84 -1.70
C GLY A 323 8.13 9.49 -1.57
N THR A 324 7.21 9.37 -0.62
CA THR A 324 6.41 8.13 -0.45
C THR A 324 5.48 7.87 -1.63
N LEU A 325 4.79 8.88 -2.17
CA LEU A 325 3.97 8.75 -3.38
C LEU A 325 4.78 8.27 -4.58
N PHE A 326 5.99 8.80 -4.77
CA PHE A 326 6.88 8.38 -5.84
C PHE A 326 7.31 6.92 -5.69
N ILE A 327 7.79 6.53 -4.52
CA ILE A 327 8.19 5.14 -4.23
C ILE A 327 7.00 4.19 -4.36
N PHE A 328 5.85 4.56 -3.85
CA PHE A 328 4.63 3.75 -3.95
C PHE A 328 4.22 3.52 -5.41
N THR A 329 4.29 4.57 -6.21
CA THR A 329 3.98 4.45 -7.64
C THR A 329 5.01 3.58 -8.35
N LEU A 330 6.30 3.79 -8.08
CA LEU A 330 7.37 2.98 -8.65
C LEU A 330 7.18 1.48 -8.30
N LEU A 331 6.96 1.17 -7.02
CA LEU A 331 6.69 -0.20 -6.57
C LEU A 331 5.43 -0.77 -7.22
N GLY A 332 4.36 0.02 -7.29
CA GLY A 332 3.12 -0.38 -7.95
C GLY A 332 3.31 -0.73 -9.43
N LEU A 333 4.09 0.07 -10.16
CA LEU A 333 4.41 -0.19 -11.58
C LEU A 333 5.28 -1.45 -11.74
N VAL A 334 6.24 -1.67 -10.83
CA VAL A 334 7.08 -2.89 -10.83
C VAL A 334 6.24 -4.13 -10.54
N VAL A 335 5.38 -4.10 -9.51
CA VAL A 335 4.50 -5.23 -9.17
C VAL A 335 3.53 -5.53 -10.32
N LYS A 336 3.00 -4.48 -10.97
CA LYS A 336 2.16 -4.65 -12.15
C LYS A 336 2.91 -5.30 -13.31
N LEU A 337 4.15 -4.90 -13.56
CA LEU A 337 5.00 -5.52 -14.58
C LEU A 337 5.27 -7.00 -14.27
N ILE A 338 5.56 -7.33 -13.00
CA ILE A 338 5.74 -8.72 -12.56
C ILE A 338 4.44 -9.52 -12.79
N GLY A 339 3.28 -8.94 -12.48
CA GLY A 339 1.98 -9.54 -12.73
C GLY A 339 1.74 -9.83 -14.21
N ASP A 340 2.03 -8.87 -15.10
CA ASP A 340 1.89 -9.03 -16.54
C ASP A 340 2.81 -10.14 -17.08
N ILE A 341 4.06 -10.22 -16.60
CA ILE A 341 5.01 -11.28 -16.97
C ILE A 341 4.49 -12.64 -16.48
N THR A 342 4.05 -12.72 -15.22
CA THR A 342 3.49 -13.96 -14.65
C THR A 342 2.29 -14.44 -15.45
N TYR A 343 1.40 -13.51 -15.83
CA TYR A 343 0.21 -13.82 -16.61
C TYR A 343 0.57 -14.43 -17.98
N THR A 344 1.55 -13.86 -18.66
CA THR A 344 2.01 -14.39 -19.96
C THR A 344 2.72 -15.75 -19.84
N LEU A 345 3.44 -15.98 -18.73
CA LEU A 345 4.05 -17.28 -18.45
C LEU A 345 3.00 -18.38 -18.21
N VAL A 346 1.88 -18.02 -17.57
CA VAL A 346 0.78 -18.97 -17.31
C VAL A 346 -0.04 -19.23 -18.58
N ASP A 347 -0.33 -18.20 -19.36
CA ASP A 347 -1.03 -18.36 -20.65
C ASP A 347 -0.26 -17.74 -21.82
N PRO A 348 0.57 -18.55 -22.53
CA PRO A 348 1.31 -18.10 -23.70
C PRO A 348 0.46 -17.69 -24.90
N ARG A 349 -0.87 -17.96 -24.86
CA ARG A 349 -1.81 -17.56 -25.94
C ARG A 349 -2.12 -16.08 -25.90
N ILE A 350 -1.83 -15.41 -24.78
CA ILE A 350 -2.03 -13.98 -24.63
C ILE A 350 -0.81 -13.27 -25.21
N ASP A 351 -0.97 -12.92 -26.47
CA ASP A 351 0.02 -12.10 -27.16
C ASP A 351 -0.36 -10.61 -26.99
N PHE A 352 0.34 -9.94 -26.08
CA PHE A 352 0.20 -8.49 -25.89
C PHE A 352 0.78 -7.68 -27.06
N GLU A 353 1.49 -8.33 -28.00
CA GLU A 353 2.08 -7.69 -29.17
C GLU A 353 1.09 -7.62 -30.36
N SER A 354 0.10 -8.52 -30.42
CA SER A 354 -0.85 -8.61 -31.55
C SER A 354 -1.98 -7.55 -31.51
N ARG A 355 -2.13 -6.78 -30.44
CA ARG A 355 -3.08 -5.65 -30.39
C ARG A 355 -2.51 -4.37 -31.02
N LYS A 356 -1.96 -4.47 -32.24
CA LYS A 356 -1.78 -3.34 -33.11
C LYS A 356 -3.03 -3.26 -34.02
N HIS A 357 -4.03 -2.54 -33.56
CA HIS A 357 -5.02 -1.88 -34.44
C HIS A 357 -5.58 -0.66 -33.72
#